data_10cf6936e3bc8154e7d583bf1f31fe57
#
_entry.id   10cf6936e3bc8154e7d583bf1f31fe57
#
_cell.length_a   1.000
_cell.length_b   1.000
_cell.length_c   1.000
_cell.angle_alpha   90.00
_cell.angle_beta   90.00
_cell.angle_gamma   90.00
#
_symmetry.space_group_name_H-M   'P 1'
#
loop_
_entity.id
_entity.type
_entity.pdbx_description
1 polymer ?
#
loop_
_entity_poly.entity_id
_entity_poly.type
_entity_poly.pdbx_seq_one_letter_code
_entity_poly.pdbx_strand_id
1 'polypeptide(L)'
;HGFRGKPEHVEHFMLFVAEQLREVMARLGFRTIDEMVGHPECLRQIEVPGNRKANLLDLSPVLASATCEFGAHIPGADGRHFLPQMAADSELDKTLDSTLFVPYTADARAHLRPIRFHADIANVNRCVGTILGNAVTKAHPEGLPSGSITIDCDGSAGQSFGAFLPRGVTLNVCGDANDYFGKGLSGGEVSVRPNPRATYKFDENIIVGNVAFFGATSGRGFINGLAGQRFGVRNSGATVVVEGCGNHGCEYMTGGLALILGEVGQNFAAGMTGGVAYVFDQYGTLDARVNHESVELKAPTADELAQIRALIQEHVDATQSPRGIKLLYSFDSMSKHFVKVIPTEYERVLAIVAAAEGAGKTHAQAEELAFDIVTGRADAADIARFDVAGGVAGAVTAAAAGPVASTKKEA
;
A
#
# COMPACT_ATOMS: atom_id res chain seq x y z
N HIS A 1 -4.60 13.78 -21.86
CA HIS A 1 -6.05 13.86 -22.10
C HIS A 1 -6.76 13.61 -20.77
N GLY A 2 -7.30 14.66 -20.13
CA GLY A 2 -8.00 14.55 -18.87
C GLY A 2 -9.30 13.72 -19.00
N PHE A 3 -9.67 13.04 -17.93
CA PHE A 3 -10.96 12.35 -17.79
C PHE A 3 -12.11 13.36 -18.00
N ARG A 4 -13.07 13.01 -18.86
CA ARG A 4 -14.23 13.86 -19.19
C ARG A 4 -15.57 13.21 -18.82
N GLY A 5 -15.56 12.24 -17.92
CA GLY A 5 -16.77 11.59 -17.44
C GLY A 5 -17.63 12.53 -16.61
N LYS A 6 -18.96 12.30 -16.64
CA LYS A 6 -19.94 12.99 -15.80
C LYS A 6 -20.61 11.96 -14.88
N PRO A 7 -21.00 12.34 -13.65
CA PRO A 7 -21.73 11.43 -12.73
C PRO A 7 -22.98 10.83 -13.39
N GLU A 8 -23.73 11.63 -14.16
CA GLU A 8 -24.94 11.22 -14.85
C GLU A 8 -24.70 10.08 -15.84
N HIS A 9 -23.50 9.96 -16.41
CA HIS A 9 -23.17 8.84 -17.30
C HIS A 9 -23.11 7.51 -16.53
N VAL A 10 -22.67 7.55 -15.25
CA VAL A 10 -22.65 6.35 -14.40
C VAL A 10 -24.08 5.97 -14.01
N GLU A 11 -24.91 6.93 -13.63
CA GLU A 11 -26.32 6.72 -13.32
C GLU A 11 -27.06 6.08 -14.50
N HIS A 12 -26.94 6.65 -15.69
CA HIS A 12 -27.56 6.10 -16.90
C HIS A 12 -27.05 4.69 -17.21
N PHE A 13 -25.75 4.46 -17.09
CA PHE A 13 -25.18 3.13 -17.32
C PHE A 13 -25.79 2.08 -16.38
N MET A 14 -25.89 2.40 -15.08
CA MET A 14 -26.50 1.50 -14.10
C MET A 14 -27.98 1.25 -14.36
N LEU A 15 -28.73 2.28 -14.77
CA LEU A 15 -30.13 2.15 -15.18
C LEU A 15 -30.27 1.22 -16.40
N PHE A 16 -29.40 1.34 -17.40
CA PHE A 16 -29.41 0.44 -18.57
C PHE A 16 -29.09 -1.00 -18.18
N VAL A 17 -28.14 -1.22 -17.27
CA VAL A 17 -27.84 -2.58 -16.76
C VAL A 17 -29.06 -3.17 -16.02
N ALA A 18 -29.71 -2.36 -15.19
CA ALA A 18 -30.92 -2.78 -14.47
C ALA A 18 -32.06 -3.12 -15.42
N GLU A 19 -32.26 -2.33 -16.49
CA GLU A 19 -33.28 -2.62 -17.50
C GLU A 19 -32.98 -3.91 -18.28
N GLN A 20 -31.74 -4.12 -18.68
CA GLN A 20 -31.35 -5.40 -19.33
C GLN A 20 -31.59 -6.60 -18.42
N LEU A 21 -31.25 -6.47 -17.11
CA LEU A 21 -31.54 -7.52 -16.14
C LEU A 21 -33.04 -7.79 -16.05
N ARG A 22 -33.86 -6.74 -15.99
CA ARG A 22 -35.31 -6.83 -15.94
C ARG A 22 -35.88 -7.58 -17.16
N GLU A 23 -35.38 -7.29 -18.37
CA GLU A 23 -35.77 -8.01 -19.59
C GLU A 23 -35.40 -9.50 -19.54
N VAL A 24 -34.22 -9.83 -19.02
CA VAL A 24 -33.77 -11.22 -18.86
C VAL A 24 -34.67 -11.95 -17.85
N MET A 25 -34.92 -11.32 -16.70
CA MET A 25 -35.81 -11.86 -15.67
C MET A 25 -37.23 -12.11 -16.21
N ALA A 26 -37.79 -11.18 -16.98
CA ALA A 26 -39.10 -11.33 -17.59
C ALA A 26 -39.16 -12.51 -18.58
N ARG A 27 -38.10 -12.71 -19.38
CA ARG A 27 -38.00 -13.87 -20.28
C ARG A 27 -37.89 -15.19 -19.56
N LEU A 28 -37.26 -15.23 -18.39
CA LEU A 28 -37.11 -16.40 -17.52
C LEU A 28 -38.36 -16.64 -16.64
N GLY A 29 -39.24 -15.66 -16.51
CA GLY A 29 -40.46 -15.74 -15.71
C GLY A 29 -40.29 -15.36 -14.25
N PHE A 30 -39.14 -14.74 -13.86
CA PHE A 30 -38.87 -14.27 -12.49
C PHE A 30 -39.36 -12.82 -12.29
N ARG A 31 -39.93 -12.53 -11.13
CA ARG A 31 -40.42 -11.20 -10.76
C ARG A 31 -39.43 -10.42 -9.91
N THR A 32 -38.64 -11.13 -9.13
CA THR A 32 -37.62 -10.55 -8.24
C THR A 32 -36.27 -11.22 -8.49
N ILE A 33 -35.18 -10.53 -8.13
CA ILE A 33 -33.82 -11.10 -8.17
C ILE A 33 -33.71 -12.29 -7.23
N ASP A 34 -34.34 -12.21 -6.06
CA ASP A 34 -34.33 -13.27 -5.06
C ASP A 34 -34.97 -14.56 -5.56
N GLU A 35 -36.03 -14.45 -6.36
CA GLU A 35 -36.63 -15.61 -7.03
C GLU A 35 -35.72 -16.25 -8.09
N MET A 36 -34.79 -15.49 -8.69
CA MET A 36 -33.89 -15.97 -9.72
C MET A 36 -32.61 -16.59 -9.14
N VAL A 37 -32.18 -16.13 -7.96
CA VAL A 37 -30.95 -16.59 -7.32
C VAL A 37 -31.06 -18.08 -6.97
N GLY A 38 -30.05 -18.87 -7.31
CA GLY A 38 -30.00 -20.31 -7.01
C GLY A 38 -30.68 -21.21 -8.06
N HIS A 39 -31.06 -20.68 -9.22
CA HIS A 39 -31.65 -21.41 -10.32
C HIS A 39 -30.72 -21.62 -11.52
N PRO A 40 -29.58 -22.35 -11.34
CA PRO A 40 -28.62 -22.59 -12.42
C PRO A 40 -29.19 -23.41 -13.57
N GLU A 41 -30.30 -24.17 -13.36
CA GLU A 41 -31.01 -24.92 -14.40
C GLU A 41 -31.61 -24.04 -15.51
N CYS A 42 -31.73 -22.72 -15.26
CA CYS A 42 -32.12 -21.75 -16.28
C CYS A 42 -30.97 -21.43 -17.25
N LEU A 43 -29.76 -21.90 -16.98
CA LEU A 43 -28.56 -21.65 -17.75
C LEU A 43 -28.09 -22.93 -18.44
N ARG A 44 -27.48 -22.77 -19.60
CA ARG A 44 -26.79 -23.87 -20.28
C ARG A 44 -25.53 -23.36 -20.96
N GLN A 45 -24.48 -24.17 -20.96
CA GLN A 45 -23.31 -23.91 -21.78
C GLN A 45 -23.67 -24.03 -23.26
N ILE A 46 -23.25 -23.08 -24.06
CA ILE A 46 -23.42 -23.08 -25.52
C ILE A 46 -22.07 -23.25 -26.20
N GLU A 47 -22.10 -23.93 -27.36
CA GLU A 47 -20.91 -23.93 -28.23
C GLU A 47 -20.78 -22.61 -28.97
N VAL A 48 -19.55 -22.10 -29.03
CA VAL A 48 -19.20 -20.87 -29.76
C VAL A 48 -18.52 -21.27 -31.07
N PRO A 49 -19.19 -21.13 -32.23
CA PRO A 49 -18.63 -21.55 -33.52
C PRO A 49 -17.30 -20.87 -33.79
N GLY A 50 -16.28 -21.63 -34.14
CA GLY A 50 -14.95 -21.12 -34.46
C GLY A 50 -14.05 -20.76 -33.27
N ASN A 51 -14.54 -20.84 -32.03
CA ASN A 51 -13.75 -20.57 -30.83
C ASN A 51 -13.46 -21.84 -30.04
N ARG A 52 -12.41 -22.56 -30.47
CA ARG A 52 -11.96 -23.79 -29.80
C ARG A 52 -11.68 -23.61 -28.32
N LYS A 53 -11.11 -22.45 -27.92
CA LYS A 53 -10.71 -22.19 -26.54
C LYS A 53 -11.92 -22.04 -25.63
N ALA A 54 -12.97 -21.35 -26.08
CA ALA A 54 -14.23 -21.25 -25.32
C ALA A 54 -14.92 -22.61 -25.17
N ASN A 55 -14.88 -23.46 -26.19
CA ASN A 55 -15.54 -24.78 -26.19
C ASN A 55 -14.77 -25.83 -25.35
N LEU A 56 -13.52 -25.55 -24.93
CA LEU A 56 -12.78 -26.40 -24.00
C LEU A 56 -13.07 -26.08 -22.52
N LEU A 57 -13.81 -25.00 -22.23
CA LEU A 57 -14.20 -24.68 -20.86
C LEU A 57 -15.27 -25.70 -20.40
N ASP A 58 -15.08 -26.25 -19.22
CA ASP A 58 -16.12 -27.02 -18.53
C ASP A 58 -16.79 -26.09 -17.49
N LEU A 59 -18.02 -25.69 -17.75
CA LEU A 59 -18.85 -24.87 -16.87
C LEU A 59 -19.76 -25.68 -15.96
N SER A 60 -19.71 -27.02 -16.01
CA SER A 60 -20.57 -27.88 -15.19
C SER A 60 -20.43 -27.59 -13.68
N PRO A 61 -19.24 -27.30 -13.11
CA PRO A 61 -19.15 -26.94 -11.69
C PRO A 61 -19.84 -25.63 -11.32
N VAL A 62 -19.90 -24.66 -12.27
CA VAL A 62 -20.59 -23.38 -12.05
C VAL A 62 -22.11 -23.53 -12.21
N LEU A 63 -22.54 -24.47 -13.04
CA LEU A 63 -23.95 -24.76 -13.32
C LEU A 63 -24.53 -25.84 -12.38
N ALA A 64 -23.73 -26.41 -11.50
CA ALA A 64 -24.20 -27.35 -10.50
C ALA A 64 -25.12 -26.67 -9.48
N SER A 65 -26.24 -27.32 -9.14
CA SER A 65 -27.11 -26.83 -8.09
C SER A 65 -26.45 -26.96 -6.74
N ALA A 66 -26.30 -25.88 -5.99
CA ALA A 66 -25.73 -25.88 -4.65
C ALA A 66 -26.48 -26.80 -3.67
N THR A 67 -27.76 -27.04 -3.90
CA THR A 67 -28.59 -27.98 -3.10
C THR A 67 -28.17 -29.43 -3.26
N CYS A 68 -27.61 -29.82 -4.41
CA CYS A 68 -27.16 -31.20 -4.66
C CYS A 68 -25.79 -31.48 -3.99
N GLU A 69 -24.93 -30.49 -3.92
CA GLU A 69 -23.55 -30.68 -3.44
C GLU A 69 -23.44 -30.57 -1.93
N PHE A 70 -24.22 -29.71 -1.31
CA PHE A 70 -24.12 -29.44 0.13
C PHE A 70 -25.22 -30.04 0.97
N GLY A 71 -26.20 -30.76 0.36
CA GLY A 71 -27.32 -31.36 1.06
C GLY A 71 -28.16 -30.38 1.90
N ALA A 72 -27.88 -29.12 1.76
CA ALA A 72 -28.57 -28.05 2.47
C ALA A 72 -29.61 -27.43 1.57
N HIS A 73 -30.83 -27.35 2.08
CA HIS A 73 -31.81 -26.44 1.54
C HIS A 73 -31.21 -25.03 1.55
N ILE A 74 -30.99 -24.40 0.40
CA ILE A 74 -30.74 -22.98 0.33
C ILE A 74 -32.02 -22.34 0.88
N PRO A 75 -32.00 -21.78 2.09
CA PRO A 75 -33.21 -21.18 2.62
C PRO A 75 -33.59 -20.05 1.70
N GLY A 76 -34.84 -20.03 1.32
CA GLY A 76 -35.48 -19.10 0.38
C GLY A 76 -34.81 -17.74 0.18
N ALA A 77 -35.56 -16.75 -0.17
CA ALA A 77 -35.12 -15.43 -0.57
C ALA A 77 -34.09 -14.72 0.37
N ASP A 78 -33.87 -15.21 1.58
CA ASP A 78 -32.85 -14.68 2.47
C ASP A 78 -31.44 -15.26 2.22
N GLY A 79 -31.26 -16.17 1.24
CA GLY A 79 -30.03 -16.80 0.70
C GLY A 79 -28.64 -16.36 1.19
N ARG A 80 -28.59 -15.63 2.26
CA ARG A 80 -27.45 -14.96 2.89
C ARG A 80 -26.90 -15.74 4.07
N HIS A 81 -27.26 -17.01 4.24
CA HIS A 81 -26.70 -17.78 5.33
C HIS A 81 -25.26 -18.16 5.02
N PHE A 82 -24.37 -17.54 5.75
CA PHE A 82 -23.01 -18.02 5.90
C PHE A 82 -23.07 -19.45 6.44
N LEU A 83 -22.55 -20.41 5.66
CA LEU A 83 -22.50 -21.79 6.09
C LEU A 83 -21.40 -21.95 7.13
N PRO A 84 -21.70 -22.29 8.40
CA PRO A 84 -20.68 -22.44 9.44
C PRO A 84 -19.59 -23.45 9.08
N GLN A 85 -19.92 -24.47 8.30
CA GLN A 85 -18.97 -25.46 7.79
C GLN A 85 -17.88 -24.83 6.91
N MET A 86 -18.21 -23.83 6.10
CA MET A 86 -17.21 -23.14 5.27
C MET A 86 -16.23 -22.31 6.11
N ALA A 87 -16.63 -21.87 7.30
CA ALA A 87 -15.72 -21.21 8.24
C ALA A 87 -14.82 -22.20 8.98
N ALA A 88 -15.32 -23.40 9.26
CA ALA A 88 -14.55 -24.46 9.89
C ALA A 88 -13.47 -25.05 8.98
N ASP A 89 -13.71 -25.02 7.66
CA ASP A 89 -12.75 -25.46 6.64
C ASP A 89 -11.79 -24.33 6.19
N SER A 90 -11.71 -23.24 6.95
CA SER A 90 -10.69 -22.23 6.68
C SER A 90 -9.31 -22.87 6.81
N GLU A 91 -8.52 -22.81 5.74
CA GLU A 91 -7.16 -23.37 5.73
C GLU A 91 -6.15 -22.55 6.52
N LEU A 92 -6.62 -21.65 7.39
CA LEU A 92 -5.76 -20.78 8.20
C LEU A 92 -4.80 -21.55 9.10
N ASP A 93 -5.25 -22.70 9.63
CA ASP A 93 -4.42 -23.56 10.48
C ASP A 93 -3.26 -24.22 9.72
N LYS A 94 -3.36 -24.27 8.38
CA LYS A 94 -2.34 -24.87 7.50
C LYS A 94 -1.34 -23.85 6.97
N THR A 95 -1.54 -22.55 7.27
CA THR A 95 -0.65 -21.50 6.78
C THR A 95 0.73 -21.59 7.41
N LEU A 96 1.75 -21.06 6.72
CA LEU A 96 3.13 -21.00 7.23
C LEU A 96 3.19 -20.24 8.56
N ASP A 97 2.42 -19.17 8.71
CA ASP A 97 2.33 -18.45 9.98
C ASP A 97 1.85 -19.35 11.10
N SER A 98 0.74 -20.07 10.91
CA SER A 98 0.12 -20.90 11.96
C SER A 98 0.95 -22.12 12.31
N THR A 99 1.58 -22.76 11.33
CA THR A 99 2.34 -24.01 11.52
C THR A 99 3.78 -23.79 11.94
N LEU A 100 4.38 -22.65 11.58
CA LEU A 100 5.80 -22.39 11.84
C LEU A 100 6.02 -21.09 12.63
N PHE A 101 5.59 -19.93 12.12
CA PHE A 101 6.00 -18.64 12.68
C PHE A 101 5.44 -18.39 14.08
N VAL A 102 4.15 -18.60 14.28
CA VAL A 102 3.52 -18.40 15.59
C VAL A 102 4.07 -19.35 16.65
N PRO A 103 4.23 -20.66 16.43
CA PRO A 103 4.85 -21.54 17.39
C PRO A 103 6.30 -21.18 17.73
N TYR A 104 7.14 -20.95 16.71
CA TYR A 104 8.57 -20.67 16.91
C TYR A 104 8.84 -19.35 17.64
N THR A 105 7.97 -18.37 17.49
CA THR A 105 8.11 -17.05 18.14
C THR A 105 7.42 -16.94 19.49
N ALA A 106 6.88 -18.02 20.02
CA ALA A 106 6.14 -18.01 21.29
C ALA A 106 6.98 -17.49 22.46
N ASP A 107 8.24 -17.92 22.60
CA ASP A 107 9.14 -17.48 23.66
C ASP A 107 9.54 -15.99 23.47
N ALA A 108 9.79 -15.56 22.25
CA ALA A 108 10.09 -14.16 21.95
C ALA A 108 8.92 -13.23 22.33
N ARG A 109 7.68 -13.65 22.08
CA ARG A 109 6.48 -12.89 22.45
C ARG A 109 6.21 -12.92 23.95
N ALA A 110 6.48 -14.03 24.63
CA ALA A 110 6.20 -14.18 26.06
C ALA A 110 7.29 -13.53 26.92
N HIS A 111 8.56 -13.66 26.55
CA HIS A 111 9.70 -13.33 27.41
C HIS A 111 10.63 -12.26 26.80
N LEU A 112 10.29 -11.66 25.66
CA LEU A 112 11.06 -10.65 24.95
C LEU A 112 12.50 -11.11 24.60
N ARG A 113 12.67 -12.42 24.36
CA ARG A 113 13.97 -12.98 23.95
C ARG A 113 14.07 -12.93 22.44
N PRO A 114 15.06 -12.20 21.87
CA PRO A 114 15.21 -12.11 20.43
C PRO A 114 15.36 -13.49 19.79
N ILE A 115 14.67 -13.70 18.66
CA ILE A 115 14.78 -14.91 17.86
C ILE A 115 15.05 -14.56 16.39
N ARG A 116 15.94 -15.35 15.78
CA ARG A 116 16.16 -15.32 14.33
C ARG A 116 16.16 -16.75 13.81
N PHE A 117 15.42 -16.99 12.72
CA PHE A 117 15.38 -18.28 12.06
C PHE A 117 15.11 -18.14 10.58
N HIS A 118 15.27 -19.23 9.87
CA HIS A 118 15.14 -19.33 8.42
C HIS A 118 13.89 -20.11 8.03
N ALA A 119 13.26 -19.72 6.90
CA ALA A 119 12.10 -20.41 6.36
C ALA A 119 12.11 -20.38 4.82
N ASP A 120 11.81 -21.50 4.20
CA ASP A 120 11.53 -21.54 2.77
C ASP A 120 10.10 -21.06 2.49
N ILE A 121 9.94 -20.26 1.45
CA ILE A 121 8.64 -19.72 1.04
C ILE A 121 8.37 -19.99 -0.43
N ALA A 122 7.10 -20.08 -0.77
CA ALA A 122 6.63 -20.21 -2.16
C ALA A 122 5.48 -19.22 -2.39
N ASN A 123 5.18 -18.92 -3.65
CA ASN A 123 4.13 -17.97 -4.03
C ASN A 123 2.72 -18.36 -3.61
N VAL A 124 2.51 -19.61 -3.22
CA VAL A 124 1.25 -20.09 -2.62
C VAL A 124 1.11 -19.68 -1.16
N ASN A 125 2.22 -19.33 -0.48
CA ASN A 125 2.19 -18.83 0.89
C ASN A 125 1.81 -17.34 0.85
N ARG A 126 0.51 -17.06 0.95
CA ARG A 126 -0.05 -15.70 0.92
C ARG A 126 -0.17 -15.12 2.32
N CYS A 127 -0.14 -13.79 2.41
CA CYS A 127 -0.31 -13.04 3.66
C CYS A 127 0.65 -13.46 4.79
N VAL A 128 1.83 -13.97 4.42
CA VAL A 128 2.87 -14.38 5.38
C VAL A 128 3.23 -13.21 6.30
N GLY A 129 3.27 -13.47 7.61
CA GLY A 129 3.51 -12.46 8.65
C GLY A 129 2.25 -11.84 9.25
N THR A 130 1.06 -11.99 8.62
CA THR A 130 -0.17 -11.34 9.09
C THR A 130 -0.73 -12.01 10.34
N ILE A 131 -0.76 -13.36 10.41
CA ILE A 131 -1.23 -14.08 11.59
C ILE A 131 -0.21 -13.95 12.72
N LEU A 132 1.09 -13.97 12.41
CA LEU A 132 2.13 -13.65 13.37
C LEU A 132 1.95 -12.23 13.93
N GLY A 133 1.70 -11.25 13.07
CA GLY A 133 1.44 -9.86 13.44
C GLY A 133 0.25 -9.74 14.41
N ASN A 134 -0.85 -10.44 14.13
CA ASN A 134 -1.99 -10.51 15.04
C ASN A 134 -1.60 -11.14 16.41
N ALA A 135 -0.80 -12.18 16.41
CA ALA A 135 -0.34 -12.81 17.66
C ALA A 135 0.58 -11.88 18.48
N VAL A 136 1.40 -11.07 17.80
CA VAL A 136 2.24 -10.04 18.44
C VAL A 136 1.37 -8.93 19.03
N THR A 137 0.47 -8.32 18.25
CA THR A 137 -0.34 -7.17 18.71
C THR A 137 -1.35 -7.54 19.78
N LYS A 138 -1.85 -8.76 19.79
CA LYS A 138 -2.68 -9.24 20.92
C LYS A 138 -1.92 -9.32 22.24
N ALA A 139 -0.64 -9.71 22.20
CA ALA A 139 0.22 -9.80 23.39
C ALA A 139 0.86 -8.44 23.73
N HIS A 140 1.18 -7.65 22.72
CA HIS A 140 1.88 -6.37 22.82
C HIS A 140 1.23 -5.36 21.88
N PRO A 141 0.21 -4.60 22.31
CA PRO A 141 -0.51 -3.64 21.47
C PRO A 141 0.41 -2.58 20.82
N GLU A 142 1.48 -2.17 21.52
CA GLU A 142 2.48 -1.21 21.02
C GLU A 142 3.61 -1.88 20.19
N GLY A 143 3.50 -3.17 19.91
CA GLY A 143 4.54 -3.98 19.28
C GLY A 143 5.65 -4.39 20.22
N LEU A 144 6.63 -5.10 19.68
CA LEU A 144 7.84 -5.58 20.39
C LEU A 144 9.01 -4.59 20.21
N PRO A 145 10.06 -4.68 21.04
CA PRO A 145 11.33 -3.98 20.76
C PRO A 145 11.87 -4.35 19.37
N SER A 146 12.58 -3.42 18.74
CA SER A 146 13.20 -3.67 17.42
C SER A 146 14.11 -4.90 17.48
N GLY A 147 14.08 -5.74 16.43
CA GLY A 147 14.91 -6.96 16.35
C GLY A 147 14.44 -8.12 17.22
N SER A 148 13.25 -8.06 17.85
CA SER A 148 12.73 -9.18 18.66
C SER A 148 12.48 -10.44 17.85
N ILE A 149 11.94 -10.32 16.64
CA ILE A 149 11.68 -11.45 15.76
C ILE A 149 12.24 -11.13 14.38
N THR A 150 13.17 -11.95 13.90
CA THR A 150 13.72 -11.84 12.55
C THR A 150 13.55 -13.16 11.83
N ILE A 151 12.92 -13.14 10.66
CA ILE A 151 12.71 -14.33 9.84
C ILE A 151 13.33 -14.07 8.46
N ASP A 152 14.32 -14.87 8.11
CA ASP A 152 14.97 -14.88 6.81
C ASP A 152 14.27 -15.89 5.90
N CYS A 153 13.66 -15.45 4.82
CA CYS A 153 12.86 -16.26 3.92
C CYS A 153 13.58 -16.44 2.57
N ASP A 154 13.71 -17.68 2.10
CA ASP A 154 14.22 -17.98 0.76
C ASP A 154 13.10 -18.44 -0.16
N GLY A 155 12.99 -17.83 -1.34
CA GLY A 155 12.03 -18.19 -2.38
C GLY A 155 11.22 -17.04 -2.92
N SER A 156 10.09 -17.34 -3.54
CA SER A 156 9.15 -16.37 -4.09
C SER A 156 8.04 -16.10 -3.08
N ALA A 157 7.98 -14.89 -2.55
CA ALA A 157 6.94 -14.51 -1.60
C ALA A 157 5.58 -14.36 -2.30
N GLY A 158 4.56 -14.97 -1.73
CA GLY A 158 3.18 -14.85 -2.21
C GLY A 158 2.58 -13.47 -1.97
N GLN A 159 1.38 -13.27 -2.48
CA GLN A 159 0.65 -12.01 -2.38
C GLN A 159 0.50 -11.54 -0.93
N SER A 160 0.66 -10.23 -0.70
CA SER A 160 0.51 -9.59 0.63
C SER A 160 1.52 -10.09 1.68
N PHE A 161 2.74 -10.45 1.26
CA PHE A 161 3.82 -10.78 2.19
C PHE A 161 4.16 -9.57 3.08
N GLY A 162 4.28 -9.79 4.39
CA GLY A 162 4.55 -8.74 5.37
C GLY A 162 3.38 -7.76 5.59
N ALA A 163 2.16 -8.13 5.19
CA ALA A 163 1.00 -7.26 5.39
C ALA A 163 0.71 -7.04 6.88
N PHE A 164 0.48 -5.76 7.25
CA PHE A 164 0.17 -5.32 8.62
C PHE A 164 1.22 -5.70 9.67
N LEU A 165 2.46 -5.86 9.26
CA LEU A 165 3.54 -6.31 10.14
C LEU A 165 3.82 -5.27 11.23
N PRO A 166 3.70 -5.63 12.53
CA PRO A 166 3.87 -4.71 13.64
C PRO A 166 5.34 -4.51 14.01
N ARG A 167 5.61 -3.47 14.79
CA ARG A 167 6.94 -3.19 15.35
C ARG A 167 7.56 -4.39 16.03
N GLY A 168 8.86 -4.58 15.81
CA GLY A 168 9.69 -5.64 16.39
C GLY A 168 9.72 -6.93 15.60
N VAL A 169 8.98 -7.00 14.49
CA VAL A 169 9.05 -8.11 13.54
C VAL A 169 9.73 -7.67 12.25
N THR A 170 10.73 -8.42 11.83
CA THR A 170 11.49 -8.22 10.59
C THR A 170 11.37 -9.46 9.71
N LEU A 171 10.95 -9.27 8.46
CA LEU A 171 10.88 -10.32 7.43
C LEU A 171 11.79 -9.96 6.27
N ASN A 172 12.79 -10.79 5.99
CA ASN A 172 13.73 -10.61 4.89
C ASN A 172 13.49 -11.67 3.81
N VAL A 173 13.34 -11.27 2.55
CA VAL A 173 13.18 -12.19 1.41
C VAL A 173 14.45 -12.21 0.57
N CYS A 174 15.00 -13.41 0.37
CA CYS A 174 16.02 -13.69 -0.62
C CYS A 174 15.36 -14.37 -1.83
N GLY A 175 14.96 -13.58 -2.83
CA GLY A 175 14.18 -14.02 -3.97
C GLY A 175 13.40 -12.87 -4.61
N ASP A 176 12.10 -13.04 -4.72
CA ASP A 176 11.17 -12.05 -5.26
C ASP A 176 9.86 -12.04 -4.45
N ALA A 177 8.99 -11.07 -4.71
CA ALA A 177 7.71 -10.97 -4.03
C ALA A 177 6.59 -10.57 -5.01
N ASN A 178 5.40 -11.08 -4.73
CA ASN A 178 4.20 -10.80 -5.49
C ASN A 178 3.58 -9.44 -5.10
N ASP A 179 2.35 -9.16 -5.55
CA ASP A 179 1.63 -7.92 -5.28
C ASP A 179 1.38 -7.68 -3.78
N TYR A 180 1.18 -6.40 -3.41
CA TYR A 180 0.87 -5.96 -2.05
C TYR A 180 1.94 -6.27 -0.99
N PHE A 181 3.20 -6.38 -1.38
CA PHE A 181 4.32 -6.51 -0.44
C PHE A 181 4.31 -5.37 0.59
N GLY A 182 4.34 -5.70 1.88
CA GLY A 182 4.30 -4.71 2.96
C GLY A 182 3.01 -3.88 3.05
N LYS A 183 1.88 -4.36 2.48
CA LYS A 183 0.59 -3.69 2.59
C LYS A 183 0.23 -3.40 4.05
N GLY A 184 -0.12 -2.13 4.36
CA GLY A 184 -0.51 -1.75 5.71
C GLY A 184 0.59 -1.96 6.76
N LEU A 185 1.86 -1.97 6.37
CA LEU A 185 3.00 -2.09 7.29
C LEU A 185 2.81 -1.16 8.49
N SER A 186 2.92 -1.69 9.71
CA SER A 186 2.51 -1.02 10.95
C SER A 186 3.64 -1.01 12.00
N GLY A 187 4.84 -0.63 11.57
CA GLY A 187 6.03 -0.50 12.44
C GLY A 187 7.06 -1.63 12.32
N GLY A 188 6.74 -2.69 11.59
CA GLY A 188 7.69 -3.75 11.28
C GLY A 188 8.70 -3.36 10.20
N GLU A 189 9.56 -4.30 9.84
CA GLU A 189 10.54 -4.14 8.78
C GLU A 189 10.42 -5.27 7.76
N VAL A 190 10.44 -4.91 6.49
CA VAL A 190 10.43 -5.90 5.40
C VAL A 190 11.51 -5.55 4.39
N SER A 191 12.24 -6.57 3.94
CA SER A 191 13.23 -6.39 2.88
C SER A 191 13.13 -7.48 1.82
N VAL A 192 13.51 -7.16 0.58
CA VAL A 192 13.65 -8.14 -0.48
C VAL A 192 14.93 -7.86 -1.27
N ARG A 193 15.66 -8.91 -1.52
CA ARG A 193 16.85 -8.92 -2.38
C ARG A 193 16.81 -10.10 -3.33
N PRO A 194 17.35 -9.95 -4.54
CA PRO A 194 17.46 -11.07 -5.46
C PRO A 194 18.25 -12.23 -4.88
N ASN A 195 17.91 -13.44 -5.30
CA ASN A 195 18.74 -14.60 -4.99
C ASN A 195 20.13 -14.41 -5.61
N PRO A 196 21.24 -14.63 -4.88
CA PRO A 196 22.59 -14.49 -5.41
C PRO A 196 22.91 -15.37 -6.64
N ARG A 197 22.10 -16.42 -6.86
CA ARG A 197 22.22 -17.29 -8.05
C ARG A 197 21.42 -16.78 -9.24
N ALA A 198 20.67 -15.70 -9.10
CA ALA A 198 19.89 -15.13 -10.20
C ALA A 198 20.83 -14.62 -11.30
N THR A 199 20.49 -14.90 -12.55
CA THR A 199 21.27 -14.52 -13.73
C THR A 199 20.75 -13.25 -14.42
N TYR A 200 19.61 -12.72 -13.98
CA TYR A 200 19.04 -11.48 -14.47
C TYR A 200 19.62 -10.27 -13.72
N LYS A 201 19.59 -9.12 -14.37
CA LYS A 201 19.93 -7.85 -13.73
C LYS A 201 18.72 -7.35 -12.97
N PHE A 202 18.85 -7.25 -11.66
CA PHE A 202 17.73 -6.88 -10.76
C PHE A 202 17.39 -5.40 -10.82
N ASP A 203 18.32 -4.53 -11.20
CA ASP A 203 18.08 -3.10 -11.44
C ASP A 203 17.38 -2.79 -12.77
N GLU A 204 17.18 -3.82 -13.62
CA GLU A 204 16.42 -3.75 -14.87
C GLU A 204 15.13 -4.60 -14.82
N ASN A 205 14.88 -5.34 -13.72
CA ASN A 205 13.76 -6.27 -13.59
C ASN A 205 12.89 -5.98 -12.36
N ILE A 206 11.60 -6.27 -12.48
CA ILE A 206 10.65 -6.15 -11.38
C ILE A 206 10.87 -7.31 -10.41
N ILE A 207 11.26 -6.99 -9.18
CA ILE A 207 11.48 -7.95 -8.09
C ILE A 207 10.24 -8.04 -7.19
N VAL A 208 9.50 -6.96 -7.07
CA VAL A 208 8.27 -6.89 -6.29
C VAL A 208 7.12 -6.48 -7.19
N GLY A 209 6.01 -7.17 -7.10
CA GLY A 209 4.80 -6.89 -7.87
C GLY A 209 4.22 -5.50 -7.61
N ASN A 210 2.94 -5.35 -7.97
CA ASN A 210 2.25 -4.06 -7.88
C ASN A 210 1.83 -3.74 -6.44
N VAL A 211 1.61 -2.46 -6.17
CA VAL A 211 0.96 -1.95 -4.94
C VAL A 211 1.77 -2.24 -3.67
N ALA A 212 3.09 -2.35 -3.78
CA ALA A 212 3.96 -2.49 -2.61
C ALA A 212 3.78 -1.31 -1.65
N PHE A 213 3.72 -1.59 -0.36
CA PHE A 213 3.52 -0.63 0.74
C PHE A 213 2.20 0.16 0.68
N PHE A 214 1.17 -0.38 0.03
CA PHE A 214 -0.16 0.23 0.03
C PHE A 214 -0.64 0.50 1.45
N GLY A 215 -0.94 1.77 1.75
CA GLY A 215 -1.51 2.16 3.04
C GLY A 215 -0.62 1.86 4.25
N ALA A 216 0.70 1.77 4.08
CA ALA A 216 1.64 1.60 5.17
C ALA A 216 1.59 2.81 6.12
N THR A 217 1.50 2.56 7.42
CA THR A 217 1.32 3.61 8.45
C THR A 217 2.60 3.92 9.22
N SER A 218 3.51 2.97 9.28
CA SER A 218 4.81 3.10 9.93
C SER A 218 5.70 1.90 9.59
N GLY A 219 6.96 1.94 10.00
CA GLY A 219 7.92 0.87 9.73
C GLY A 219 8.86 1.18 8.57
N ARG A 220 9.60 0.16 8.15
CA ARG A 220 10.65 0.30 7.12
C ARG A 220 10.55 -0.77 6.05
N GLY A 221 10.80 -0.38 4.82
CA GLY A 221 10.79 -1.30 3.68
C GLY A 221 11.93 -1.06 2.72
N PHE A 222 12.62 -2.14 2.29
CA PHE A 222 13.78 -2.05 1.42
C PHE A 222 13.66 -3.05 0.26
N ILE A 223 13.69 -2.53 -0.98
CA ILE A 223 13.57 -3.34 -2.20
C ILE A 223 14.82 -3.16 -3.06
N ASN A 224 15.65 -4.19 -3.14
CA ASN A 224 16.81 -4.24 -4.05
C ASN A 224 16.34 -4.73 -5.42
N GLY A 225 15.96 -3.80 -6.28
CA GLY A 225 15.41 -3.98 -7.59
C GLY A 225 14.19 -3.10 -7.84
N LEU A 226 13.46 -3.37 -8.94
CA LEU A 226 12.31 -2.58 -9.32
C LEU A 226 11.02 -3.08 -8.66
N ALA A 227 10.14 -2.18 -8.29
CA ALA A 227 8.77 -2.48 -7.94
C ALA A 227 7.83 -2.23 -9.14
N GLY A 228 6.73 -2.96 -9.16
CA GLY A 228 5.65 -2.77 -10.13
C GLY A 228 4.97 -1.40 -9.99
N GLN A 229 3.73 -1.34 -10.46
CA GLN A 229 2.95 -0.11 -10.41
C GLN A 229 2.43 0.20 -9.00
N ARG A 230 2.15 1.48 -8.73
CA ARG A 230 1.51 1.95 -7.49
C ARG A 230 2.34 1.68 -6.23
N PHE A 231 3.67 1.76 -6.33
CA PHE A 231 4.56 1.71 -5.18
C PHE A 231 4.25 2.85 -4.20
N GLY A 232 4.10 2.54 -2.92
CA GLY A 232 3.88 3.55 -1.86
C GLY A 232 2.53 4.26 -1.92
N VAL A 233 1.56 3.76 -2.69
CA VAL A 233 0.21 4.35 -2.73
C VAL A 233 -0.41 4.40 -1.36
N ARG A 234 -0.91 5.59 -0.98
CA ARG A 234 -1.50 5.86 0.35
C ARG A 234 -0.56 5.55 1.52
N ASN A 235 0.76 5.57 1.32
CA ASN A 235 1.69 5.55 2.44
C ASN A 235 1.42 6.77 3.32
N SER A 236 1.29 6.56 4.63
CA SER A 236 0.97 7.61 5.60
C SER A 236 2.03 7.79 6.69
N GLY A 237 3.09 6.94 6.72
CA GLY A 237 4.12 7.09 7.75
C GLY A 237 5.31 6.14 7.66
N ALA A 238 5.30 5.17 6.74
CA ALA A 238 6.44 4.27 6.57
C ALA A 238 7.59 4.94 5.79
N THR A 239 8.82 4.53 6.09
CA THR A 239 10.02 4.84 5.30
C THR A 239 10.32 3.69 4.36
N VAL A 240 10.28 3.94 3.05
CA VAL A 240 10.42 2.90 2.02
C VAL A 240 11.47 3.26 0.98
N VAL A 241 12.32 2.30 0.61
CA VAL A 241 13.39 2.47 -0.37
C VAL A 241 13.26 1.45 -1.49
N VAL A 242 13.38 1.90 -2.74
CA VAL A 242 13.29 1.05 -3.95
C VAL A 242 14.24 1.56 -5.02
N GLU A 243 14.69 0.68 -5.93
CA GLU A 243 15.63 1.06 -6.99
C GLU A 243 14.95 1.56 -8.27
N GLY A 244 13.63 1.60 -8.28
CA GLY A 244 12.78 2.16 -9.33
C GLY A 244 11.37 1.60 -9.20
N CYS A 245 10.38 2.27 -9.80
CA CYS A 245 8.99 1.83 -9.74
C CYS A 245 8.21 2.15 -11.02
N GLY A 246 7.13 1.40 -11.23
CA GLY A 246 6.21 1.61 -12.34
C GLY A 246 5.33 2.87 -12.18
N ASN A 247 4.26 2.92 -12.97
CA ASN A 247 3.33 4.05 -12.98
C ASN A 247 2.62 4.24 -11.63
N HIS A 248 2.20 5.48 -11.34
CA HIS A 248 1.41 5.84 -10.17
C HIS A 248 2.13 5.61 -8.82
N GLY A 249 3.48 5.68 -8.79
CA GLY A 249 4.23 5.65 -7.54
C GLY A 249 3.85 6.82 -6.63
N CYS A 250 3.77 6.57 -5.32
CA CYS A 250 3.40 7.56 -4.28
C CYS A 250 2.03 8.24 -4.48
N GLU A 251 1.14 7.66 -5.30
CA GLU A 251 -0.20 8.18 -5.52
C GLU A 251 -0.99 8.22 -4.21
N TYR A 252 -1.62 9.37 -3.90
CA TYR A 252 -2.35 9.61 -2.64
C TYR A 252 -1.54 9.38 -1.36
N MET A 253 -0.22 9.50 -1.40
CA MET A 253 0.62 9.46 -0.22
C MET A 253 0.27 10.63 0.71
N THR A 254 0.12 10.37 2.01
CA THR A 254 -0.32 11.35 3.01
C THR A 254 0.71 11.58 4.11
N GLY A 255 1.79 10.81 4.13
CA GLY A 255 2.87 10.90 5.13
C GLY A 255 3.99 9.92 4.84
N GLY A 256 5.00 9.89 5.71
CA GLY A 256 6.15 9.02 5.56
C GLY A 256 7.18 9.51 4.54
N LEU A 257 8.11 8.64 4.19
CA LEU A 257 9.20 8.94 3.28
C LEU A 257 9.38 7.82 2.24
N ALA A 258 9.46 8.19 0.97
CA ALA A 258 9.82 7.28 -0.12
C ALA A 258 11.15 7.71 -0.76
N LEU A 259 12.13 6.79 -0.83
CA LEU A 259 13.39 7.01 -1.53
C LEU A 259 13.47 6.08 -2.75
N ILE A 260 13.50 6.66 -3.94
CA ILE A 260 13.58 5.95 -5.21
C ILE A 260 14.97 6.19 -5.82
N LEU A 261 15.77 5.14 -5.92
CA LEU A 261 17.16 5.20 -6.39
C LEU A 261 17.30 5.07 -7.92
N GLY A 262 16.22 5.25 -8.66
CA GLY A 262 16.19 5.15 -10.11
C GLY A 262 14.93 5.75 -10.71
N GLU A 263 14.53 5.24 -11.88
CA GLU A 263 13.42 5.79 -12.63
C GLU A 263 12.05 5.49 -12.00
N VAL A 264 11.11 6.40 -12.22
CA VAL A 264 9.69 6.23 -11.89
C VAL A 264 8.86 6.16 -13.17
N GLY A 265 7.68 5.55 -13.09
CA GLY A 265 6.72 5.55 -14.19
C GLY A 265 5.91 6.84 -14.28
N GLN A 266 4.89 6.84 -15.15
CA GLN A 266 3.99 7.97 -15.38
C GLN A 266 3.09 8.24 -14.18
N ASN A 267 2.64 9.49 -14.06
CA ASN A 267 1.68 9.96 -13.06
C ASN A 267 2.19 9.76 -11.61
N PHE A 268 3.50 9.92 -11.42
CA PHE A 268 4.12 9.82 -10.09
C PHE A 268 3.59 10.93 -9.17
N ALA A 269 3.35 10.61 -7.90
CA ALA A 269 2.85 11.48 -6.85
C ALA A 269 1.46 12.12 -7.10
N ALA A 270 0.63 11.54 -8.00
CA ALA A 270 -0.71 12.04 -8.24
C ALA A 270 -1.56 12.05 -6.96
N GLY A 271 -2.16 13.20 -6.64
CA GLY A 271 -2.98 13.37 -5.43
C GLY A 271 -2.21 13.22 -4.11
N MET A 272 -0.89 13.28 -4.12
CA MET A 272 -0.07 13.29 -2.92
C MET A 272 -0.36 14.55 -2.11
N THR A 273 -0.68 14.39 -0.82
CA THR A 273 -1.06 15.48 0.09
C THR A 273 -0.16 15.62 1.30
N GLY A 274 0.72 14.66 1.54
CA GLY A 274 1.68 14.69 2.65
C GLY A 274 2.82 13.70 2.47
N GLY A 275 3.83 13.77 3.33
CA GLY A 275 5.06 13.04 3.20
C GLY A 275 6.02 13.64 2.17
N VAL A 276 7.16 12.99 1.99
CA VAL A 276 8.21 13.41 1.06
C VAL A 276 8.67 12.22 0.23
N ALA A 277 8.87 12.42 -1.06
CA ALA A 277 9.58 11.47 -1.90
C ALA A 277 10.90 12.08 -2.41
N TYR A 278 11.98 11.30 -2.36
CA TYR A 278 13.24 11.64 -3.00
C TYR A 278 13.50 10.69 -4.16
N VAL A 279 13.77 11.23 -5.32
CA VAL A 279 14.02 10.46 -6.55
C VAL A 279 15.40 10.76 -7.08
N PHE A 280 16.18 9.72 -7.35
CA PHE A 280 17.45 9.84 -8.05
C PHE A 280 17.20 9.94 -9.56
N ASP A 281 17.16 11.17 -10.07
CA ASP A 281 16.90 11.49 -11.47
C ASP A 281 18.19 11.75 -12.24
N GLN A 282 18.92 10.70 -12.53
CA GLN A 282 20.21 10.79 -13.24
C GLN A 282 20.07 11.40 -14.63
N TYR A 283 18.94 11.22 -15.28
CA TYR A 283 18.72 11.56 -16.70
C TYR A 283 17.84 12.78 -16.92
N GLY A 284 17.31 13.41 -15.86
CA GLY A 284 16.42 14.57 -15.96
C GLY A 284 15.05 14.23 -16.56
N THR A 285 14.55 13.03 -16.30
CA THR A 285 13.27 12.54 -16.87
C THR A 285 12.09 12.66 -15.92
N LEU A 286 12.32 12.97 -14.66
CA LEU A 286 11.31 12.96 -13.60
C LEU A 286 10.20 13.97 -13.85
N ASP A 287 10.54 15.19 -14.28
CA ASP A 287 9.59 16.28 -14.47
C ASP A 287 8.43 15.90 -15.42
N ALA A 288 8.76 15.16 -16.50
CA ALA A 288 7.76 14.70 -17.46
C ALA A 288 6.87 13.54 -16.94
N ARG A 289 7.21 12.94 -15.79
CA ARG A 289 6.52 11.78 -15.22
C ARG A 289 5.72 12.11 -13.98
N VAL A 290 6.00 13.24 -13.33
CA VAL A 290 5.33 13.69 -12.11
C VAL A 290 3.98 14.33 -12.45
N ASN A 291 3.00 14.11 -11.59
CA ASN A 291 1.74 14.85 -11.62
C ASN A 291 1.86 16.13 -10.78
N HIS A 292 1.99 17.28 -11.47
CA HIS A 292 2.23 18.57 -10.83
C HIS A 292 0.99 19.25 -10.21
N GLU A 293 -0.18 18.59 -10.20
CA GLU A 293 -1.39 19.20 -9.63
C GLU A 293 -1.28 19.53 -8.15
N SER A 294 -0.51 18.71 -7.40
CA SER A 294 -0.43 18.84 -5.94
C SER A 294 0.99 18.88 -5.38
N VAL A 295 2.02 18.71 -6.22
CA VAL A 295 3.41 18.62 -5.76
C VAL A 295 4.35 19.52 -6.54
N GLU A 296 5.43 19.91 -5.88
CA GLU A 296 6.56 20.64 -6.46
C GLU A 296 7.82 19.79 -6.46
N LEU A 297 8.71 20.10 -7.41
CA LEU A 297 10.04 19.51 -7.50
C LEU A 297 11.08 20.51 -6.98
N LYS A 298 11.90 20.10 -6.00
CA LYS A 298 12.91 20.91 -5.37
C LYS A 298 14.25 20.18 -5.24
N ALA A 299 15.32 20.91 -5.10
CA ALA A 299 16.59 20.33 -4.68
C ALA A 299 16.53 20.01 -3.18
N PRO A 300 17.00 18.83 -2.74
CA PRO A 300 17.14 18.54 -1.32
C PRO A 300 18.13 19.48 -0.64
N THR A 301 17.87 19.82 0.62
CA THR A 301 18.80 20.56 1.48
C THR A 301 20.01 19.70 1.86
N ALA A 302 21.02 20.29 2.48
CA ALA A 302 22.20 19.56 2.96
C ALA A 302 21.83 18.49 4.00
N ASP A 303 20.89 18.79 4.92
CA ASP A 303 20.41 17.87 5.94
C ASP A 303 19.61 16.73 5.31
N GLU A 304 18.77 17.03 4.32
CA GLU A 304 18.03 16.02 3.56
C GLU A 304 18.96 15.10 2.76
N LEU A 305 20.03 15.64 2.17
CA LEU A 305 21.06 14.82 1.52
C LEU A 305 21.78 13.90 2.50
N ALA A 306 22.05 14.37 3.72
CA ALA A 306 22.61 13.52 4.78
C ALA A 306 21.62 12.39 5.17
N GLN A 307 20.34 12.69 5.27
CA GLN A 307 19.28 11.70 5.51
C GLN A 307 19.19 10.68 4.36
N ILE A 308 19.20 11.15 3.12
CA ILE A 308 19.20 10.27 1.93
C ILE A 308 20.40 9.33 1.98
N ARG A 309 21.60 9.85 2.28
CA ARG A 309 22.81 9.02 2.39
C ARG A 309 22.67 7.94 3.47
N ALA A 310 22.13 8.29 4.63
CA ALA A 310 21.89 7.34 5.72
C ALA A 310 20.90 6.26 5.30
N LEU A 311 19.79 6.61 4.62
CA LEU A 311 18.80 5.66 4.11
C LEU A 311 19.36 4.73 3.04
N ILE A 312 20.26 5.23 2.18
CA ILE A 312 20.96 4.36 1.22
C ILE A 312 21.86 3.37 1.96
N GLN A 313 22.53 3.80 3.04
CA GLN A 313 23.33 2.88 3.85
C GLN A 313 22.46 1.80 4.50
N GLU A 314 21.32 2.16 5.09
CA GLU A 314 20.36 1.18 5.64
C GLU A 314 19.84 0.22 4.56
N HIS A 315 19.54 0.72 3.38
CA HIS A 315 19.14 -0.10 2.24
C HIS A 315 20.23 -1.11 1.84
N VAL A 316 21.48 -0.68 1.81
CA VAL A 316 22.63 -1.57 1.54
C VAL A 316 22.78 -2.61 2.65
N ASP A 317 22.66 -2.21 3.91
CA ASP A 317 22.78 -3.13 5.05
C ASP A 317 21.67 -4.20 5.03
N ALA A 318 20.44 -3.81 4.70
CA ALA A 318 19.29 -4.72 4.63
C ALA A 318 19.31 -5.63 3.39
N THR A 319 19.83 -5.15 2.25
CA THR A 319 19.61 -5.84 0.95
C THR A 319 20.87 -6.15 0.18
N GLN A 320 22.03 -5.63 0.60
CA GLN A 320 23.31 -5.74 -0.11
C GLN A 320 23.25 -5.15 -1.54
N SER A 321 22.46 -4.09 -1.75
CA SER A 321 22.23 -3.45 -3.04
C SER A 321 23.51 -2.96 -3.71
N PRO A 322 23.88 -3.47 -4.90
CA PRO A 322 25.02 -2.95 -5.64
C PRO A 322 24.81 -1.51 -6.13
N ARG A 323 23.56 -1.14 -6.45
CA ARG A 323 23.20 0.24 -6.81
C ARG A 323 23.41 1.17 -5.63
N GLY A 324 22.93 0.77 -4.44
CA GLY A 324 23.15 1.53 -3.21
C GLY A 324 24.63 1.71 -2.89
N ILE A 325 25.44 0.65 -2.98
CA ILE A 325 26.88 0.69 -2.78
C ILE A 325 27.54 1.68 -3.74
N LYS A 326 27.20 1.62 -5.04
CA LYS A 326 27.73 2.53 -6.07
C LYS A 326 27.36 3.99 -5.78
N LEU A 327 26.11 4.25 -5.38
CA LEU A 327 25.65 5.59 -5.03
C LEU A 327 26.37 6.13 -3.79
N LEU A 328 26.58 5.33 -2.75
CA LEU A 328 27.34 5.72 -1.57
C LEU A 328 28.78 6.08 -1.90
N TYR A 329 29.43 5.26 -2.74
CA TYR A 329 30.81 5.52 -3.15
C TYR A 329 30.99 6.83 -3.92
N SER A 330 30.00 7.18 -4.75
CA SER A 330 30.04 8.39 -5.59
C SER A 330 29.09 9.49 -5.10
N PHE A 331 28.65 9.45 -3.84
CA PHE A 331 27.56 10.28 -3.33
C PHE A 331 27.77 11.76 -3.56
N ASP A 332 28.96 12.28 -3.25
CA ASP A 332 29.28 13.71 -3.36
C ASP A 332 29.11 14.25 -4.79
N SER A 333 29.42 13.44 -5.81
CA SER A 333 29.24 13.81 -7.20
C SER A 333 27.83 13.56 -7.72
N MET A 334 27.12 12.59 -7.14
CA MET A 334 25.79 12.15 -7.59
C MET A 334 24.64 12.79 -6.82
N SER A 335 24.89 13.36 -5.64
CA SER A 335 23.87 13.97 -4.79
C SER A 335 23.05 15.07 -5.49
N LYS A 336 23.63 15.79 -6.43
CA LYS A 336 22.97 16.81 -7.26
C LYS A 336 21.83 16.27 -8.14
N HIS A 337 21.74 14.97 -8.35
CA HIS A 337 20.69 14.33 -9.12
C HIS A 337 19.50 13.88 -8.26
N PHE A 338 19.55 14.03 -6.96
CA PHE A 338 18.37 13.80 -6.13
C PHE A 338 17.41 14.98 -6.23
N VAL A 339 16.17 14.66 -6.47
CA VAL A 339 15.05 15.60 -6.55
C VAL A 339 14.07 15.28 -5.43
N LYS A 340 13.69 16.30 -4.67
CA LYS A 340 12.64 16.26 -3.66
C LYS A 340 11.30 16.48 -4.33
N VAL A 341 10.35 15.59 -4.11
CA VAL A 341 8.94 15.71 -4.50
C VAL A 341 8.14 15.93 -3.23
N ILE A 342 7.50 17.09 -3.10
CA ILE A 342 6.81 17.49 -1.88
C ILE A 342 5.49 18.19 -2.23
N PRO A 343 4.36 17.88 -1.53
CA PRO A 343 3.13 18.64 -1.69
C PRO A 343 3.29 20.07 -1.17
N THR A 344 2.84 21.04 -1.96
CA THR A 344 3.00 22.48 -1.67
C THR A 344 2.40 22.87 -0.33
N GLU A 345 1.16 22.44 -0.06
CA GLU A 345 0.49 22.73 1.21
C GLU A 345 1.16 22.03 2.40
N TYR A 346 1.68 20.82 2.20
CA TYR A 346 2.37 20.08 3.26
C TYR A 346 3.68 20.75 3.66
N GLU A 347 4.43 21.27 2.70
CA GLU A 347 5.64 22.02 2.99
C GLU A 347 5.34 23.29 3.80
N ARG A 348 4.25 24.00 3.48
CA ARG A 348 3.77 25.13 4.27
C ARG A 348 3.44 24.72 5.69
N VAL A 349 2.72 23.61 5.89
CA VAL A 349 2.44 23.05 7.22
C VAL A 349 3.73 22.77 8.00
N LEU A 350 4.70 22.10 7.37
CA LEU A 350 5.99 21.80 8.01
C LEU A 350 6.74 23.08 8.42
N ALA A 351 6.73 24.11 7.60
CA ALA A 351 7.36 25.39 7.93
C ALA A 351 6.68 26.07 9.13
N ILE A 352 5.35 26.04 9.19
CA ILE A 352 4.59 26.58 10.31
C ILE A 352 4.88 25.80 11.59
N VAL A 353 4.88 24.45 11.53
CA VAL A 353 5.19 23.59 12.68
C VAL A 353 6.62 23.90 13.19
N ALA A 354 7.61 23.95 12.32
CA ALA A 354 8.97 24.26 12.73
C ALA A 354 9.10 25.65 13.38
N ALA A 355 8.43 26.68 12.85
CA ALA A 355 8.41 28.01 13.42
C ALA A 355 7.73 28.05 14.81
N ALA A 356 6.64 27.29 14.97
CA ALA A 356 5.90 27.22 16.24
C ALA A 356 6.68 26.46 17.32
N GLU A 357 7.35 25.36 16.98
CA GLU A 357 8.29 24.64 17.86
C GLU A 357 9.48 25.51 18.26
N GLY A 358 10.07 26.24 17.31
CA GLY A 358 11.12 27.22 17.57
C GLY A 358 10.67 28.36 18.51
N ALA A 359 9.37 28.62 18.56
CA ALA A 359 8.76 29.57 19.51
C ALA A 359 8.36 28.94 20.87
N GLY A 360 8.71 27.65 21.10
CA GLY A 360 8.51 26.93 22.35
C GLY A 360 7.17 26.19 22.47
N LYS A 361 6.39 26.03 21.40
CA LYS A 361 5.20 25.19 21.42
C LYS A 361 5.60 23.70 21.39
N THR A 362 4.79 22.85 21.99
CA THR A 362 4.95 21.39 21.82
C THR A 362 4.60 20.98 20.39
N HIS A 363 5.07 19.82 19.93
CA HIS A 363 4.76 19.32 18.59
C HIS A 363 3.24 19.29 18.33
N ALA A 364 2.46 18.72 19.23
CA ALA A 364 1.01 18.68 19.10
C ALA A 364 0.33 20.07 18.99
N GLN A 365 0.82 21.05 19.78
CA GLN A 365 0.35 22.43 19.70
C GLN A 365 0.75 23.11 18.38
N ALA A 366 1.91 22.76 17.86
CA ALA A 366 2.40 23.29 16.58
C ALA A 366 1.62 22.71 15.38
N GLU A 367 1.28 21.43 15.42
CA GLU A 367 0.42 20.78 14.41
C GLU A 367 -1.01 21.36 14.43
N GLU A 368 -1.61 21.54 15.62
CA GLU A 368 -2.92 22.15 15.75
C GLU A 368 -2.94 23.58 15.21
N LEU A 369 -1.93 24.38 15.55
CA LEU A 369 -1.80 25.73 15.03
C LEU A 369 -1.61 25.76 13.51
N ALA A 370 -0.78 24.87 12.97
CA ALA A 370 -0.58 24.77 11.52
C ALA A 370 -1.88 24.41 10.80
N PHE A 371 -2.65 23.48 11.36
CA PHE A 371 -3.97 23.12 10.86
C PHE A 371 -4.94 24.30 10.85
N ASP A 372 -4.99 25.07 11.95
CA ASP A 372 -5.86 26.24 12.07
C ASP A 372 -5.46 27.36 11.10
N ILE A 373 -4.14 27.57 10.88
CA ILE A 373 -3.65 28.54 9.91
C ILE A 373 -4.03 28.13 8.48
N VAL A 374 -3.77 26.88 8.09
CA VAL A 374 -4.03 26.41 6.72
C VAL A 374 -5.53 26.34 6.42
N THR A 375 -6.36 26.04 7.43
CA THR A 375 -7.82 26.00 7.27
C THR A 375 -8.51 27.36 7.47
N GLY A 376 -7.74 28.43 7.76
CA GLY A 376 -8.27 29.77 7.97
C GLY A 376 -9.03 29.96 9.30
N ARG A 377 -8.74 29.13 10.30
CA ARG A 377 -9.34 29.20 11.64
C ARG A 377 -8.49 29.99 12.64
N ALA A 378 -7.19 30.17 12.36
CA ALA A 378 -6.27 30.90 13.20
C ALA A 378 -6.55 32.42 13.15
N ASP A 379 -6.16 33.13 14.21
CA ASP A 379 -6.24 34.57 14.22
C ASP A 379 -5.17 35.23 13.34
N ALA A 380 -5.36 36.52 13.03
CA ALA A 380 -4.47 37.27 12.14
C ALA A 380 -3.05 37.42 12.73
N ALA A 381 -2.89 37.40 14.05
CA ALA A 381 -1.61 37.55 14.73
C ALA A 381 -0.77 36.25 14.60
N ASP A 382 -1.40 35.11 14.77
CA ASP A 382 -0.77 33.80 14.59
C ASP A 382 -0.40 33.57 13.12
N ILE A 383 -1.28 33.91 12.17
CA ILE A 383 -0.99 33.85 10.73
C ILE A 383 0.23 34.72 10.41
N ALA A 384 0.24 35.97 10.84
CA ALA A 384 1.35 36.90 10.58
C ALA A 384 2.68 36.45 11.22
N ARG A 385 2.61 35.72 12.34
CA ARG A 385 3.78 35.28 13.09
C ARG A 385 4.39 33.99 12.56
N PHE A 386 3.57 33.04 12.11
CA PHE A 386 4.01 31.68 11.81
C PHE A 386 3.88 31.30 10.33
N ASP A 387 3.02 31.95 9.56
CA ASP A 387 2.84 31.69 8.14
C ASP A 387 3.73 32.60 7.27
N VAL A 388 5.03 32.42 7.39
CA VAL A 388 6.02 33.22 6.65
C VAL A 388 6.00 32.90 5.15
N ALA A 389 5.51 31.70 4.75
CA ALA A 389 5.43 31.25 3.37
C ALA A 389 4.12 31.66 2.66
N GLY A 390 3.06 31.99 3.40
CA GLY A 390 1.73 32.36 2.87
C GLY A 390 1.62 33.76 2.29
N GLY A 391 2.68 34.54 2.29
CA GLY A 391 2.69 35.94 1.81
C GLY A 391 2.60 36.14 0.29
N VAL A 392 2.50 35.09 -0.53
CA VAL A 392 2.43 35.18 -2.00
C VAL A 392 1.50 34.09 -2.60
N ALA A 393 0.26 34.02 -2.15
CA ALA A 393 -0.80 33.43 -2.97
C ALA A 393 -2.18 33.89 -2.48
N GLY A 394 -2.67 34.94 -3.09
CA GLY A 394 -4.04 35.39 -2.92
C GLY A 394 -5.02 34.33 -3.40
N ALA A 395 -6.05 34.16 -2.54
CA ALA A 395 -7.37 33.70 -2.90
C ALA A 395 -7.49 32.47 -3.81
N VAL A 396 -7.47 31.30 -3.23
CA VAL A 396 -8.26 30.19 -3.76
C VAL A 396 -9.49 30.01 -2.88
N THR A 397 -10.62 30.28 -3.50
CA THR A 397 -11.97 30.22 -2.96
C THR A 397 -12.25 28.92 -2.22
N ALA A 398 -12.79 29.07 -1.01
CA ALA A 398 -13.43 28.01 -0.25
C ALA A 398 -14.56 27.36 -1.07
N ALA A 399 -14.31 26.14 -1.56
CA ALA A 399 -15.38 25.26 -2.00
C ALA A 399 -14.94 23.81 -1.72
N ALA A 400 -15.78 23.13 -0.95
CA ALA A 400 -15.79 21.71 -0.66
C ALA A 400 -14.89 21.16 0.48
N ALA A 401 -15.24 21.47 1.71
CA ALA A 401 -15.05 20.55 2.82
C ALA A 401 -16.44 20.20 3.39
N GLY A 402 -16.98 19.07 2.98
CA GLY A 402 -18.12 18.46 3.64
C GLY A 402 -17.72 17.96 5.04
N PRO A 403 -18.64 17.94 6.03
CA PRO A 403 -18.29 17.68 7.41
C PRO A 403 -17.90 16.22 7.62
N VAL A 404 -16.69 15.98 8.10
CA VAL A 404 -16.31 14.69 8.69
C VAL A 404 -17.00 14.58 10.04
N ALA A 405 -17.96 13.66 10.15
CA ALA A 405 -18.66 13.36 11.38
C ALA A 405 -17.71 12.78 12.42
N SER A 406 -17.47 13.53 13.51
CA SER A 406 -16.82 13.01 14.70
C SER A 406 -17.82 12.13 15.47
N THR A 407 -17.62 10.84 15.51
CA THR A 407 -18.26 9.95 16.47
C THR A 407 -17.50 10.01 17.79
N LYS A 408 -17.97 10.83 18.71
CA LYS A 408 -17.71 10.65 20.14
C LYS A 408 -18.41 9.37 20.59
N LYS A 409 -17.64 8.44 21.13
CA LYS A 409 -18.16 7.37 21.98
C LYS A 409 -18.22 7.91 23.43
N GLU A 410 -19.41 8.01 23.96
CA GLU A 410 -19.66 7.96 25.39
C GLU A 410 -20.28 6.61 25.76
N ALA A 411 -19.80 6.07 26.88
CA ALA A 411 -20.21 4.90 27.67
C ALA A 411 -20.03 3.50 27.05
#